data_92a8ad6a5ecdec90f3ac1e43812277f1
#
_entry.id   92a8ad6a5ecdec90f3ac1e43812277f1
#
_cell.length_a   1.000
_cell.length_b   1.000
_cell.length_c   1.000
_cell.angle_alpha   90.00
_cell.angle_beta   90.00
_cell.angle_gamma   90.00
#
_symmetry.space_group_name_H-M   'P 1'
#
loop_
_entity.id
_entity.type
_entity.pdbx_description
1 polymer ?
#
loop_
_entity_poly.entity_id
_entity_poly.type
_entity_poly.pdbx_seq_one_letter_code
_entity_poly.pdbx_strand_id
1 'polypeptide(L)'
;MRTEKGQPGYVKARKQKYLLGAVVEFAIVIAIFVTGYIQTGSRLNLLTVVAVVGCLPAAKMLVEFITMAPYKSIEEAKYQELEEKAPLLLKAYDMIITSSQKVMPLDAVVVSGHIVCGYASNPKTDEAALARHIKDILKDNHYDKMTVKIFHDYTAFLSRAEGMNNMAAVEQKESLRREKKIRKIILNISM
;
A
#
# COMPACT_ATOMS: atom_id res chain seq x y z
N MET A 1 -5.31 -16.34 -2.03
CA MET A 1 -4.59 -15.93 -0.81
C MET A 1 -5.00 -14.51 -0.44
N ARG A 2 -5.33 -14.25 0.81
CA ARG A 2 -5.67 -12.90 1.28
C ARG A 2 -4.35 -12.25 1.66
N THR A 3 -3.80 -11.43 0.76
CA THR A 3 -2.59 -10.64 1.07
C THR A 3 -2.96 -9.54 2.06
N GLU A 4 -2.30 -9.54 3.21
CA GLU A 4 -2.48 -8.52 4.23
C GLU A 4 -1.67 -7.27 3.90
N LYS A 5 -2.07 -6.13 4.47
CA LYS A 5 -1.37 -4.86 4.30
C LYS A 5 0.07 -4.96 4.81
N GLY A 6 1.02 -4.51 3.98
CA GLY A 6 2.46 -4.63 4.26
C GLY A 6 3.09 -5.94 3.83
N GLN A 7 2.36 -6.79 3.10
CA GLN A 7 2.92 -7.98 2.44
C GLN A 7 3.23 -7.69 0.97
N PRO A 8 4.22 -8.36 0.36
CA PRO A 8 4.52 -8.21 -1.05
C PRO A 8 3.33 -8.65 -1.91
N GLY A 9 3.08 -7.95 -3.02
CA GLY A 9 1.95 -8.22 -3.90
C GLY A 9 0.60 -7.64 -3.42
N TYR A 10 0.55 -6.93 -2.29
CA TYR A 10 -0.69 -6.34 -1.76
C TYR A 10 -1.34 -5.37 -2.74
N VAL A 11 -0.58 -4.45 -3.33
CA VAL A 11 -1.10 -3.49 -4.31
C VAL A 11 -1.65 -4.20 -5.54
N LYS A 12 -0.95 -5.23 -6.05
CA LYS A 12 -1.40 -6.04 -7.20
C LYS A 12 -2.69 -6.78 -6.89
N ALA A 13 -2.77 -7.45 -5.75
CA ALA A 13 -3.97 -8.20 -5.32
C ALA A 13 -5.17 -7.26 -5.12
N ARG A 14 -4.95 -6.09 -4.54
CA ARG A 14 -6.02 -5.11 -4.31
C ARG A 14 -6.56 -4.52 -5.62
N LYS A 15 -5.68 -4.21 -6.59
CA LYS A 15 -6.09 -3.81 -7.94
C LYS A 15 -6.98 -4.85 -8.61
N GLN A 16 -6.56 -6.11 -8.60
CA GLN A 16 -7.33 -7.19 -9.20
C GLN A 16 -8.70 -7.34 -8.53
N LYS A 17 -8.75 -7.22 -7.21
CA LYS A 17 -10.01 -7.28 -6.46
C LYS A 17 -10.97 -6.16 -6.86
N TYR A 18 -10.49 -4.92 -6.96
CA TYR A 18 -11.34 -3.79 -7.34
C TYR A 18 -11.78 -3.86 -8.80
N LEU A 19 -10.90 -4.28 -9.71
CA LEU A 19 -11.24 -4.47 -11.11
C LEU A 19 -12.32 -5.56 -11.27
N LEU A 20 -12.10 -6.72 -10.64
CA LEU A 20 -13.06 -7.81 -10.69
C LEU A 20 -14.40 -7.40 -10.08
N GLY A 21 -14.39 -6.72 -8.93
CA GLY A 21 -15.59 -6.19 -8.29
C GLY A 21 -16.34 -5.23 -9.20
N ALA A 22 -15.65 -4.27 -9.81
CA ALA A 22 -16.27 -3.34 -10.75
C ALA A 22 -16.91 -4.04 -11.96
N VAL A 23 -16.21 -5.02 -12.55
CA VAL A 23 -16.74 -5.79 -13.68
C VAL A 23 -18.01 -6.58 -13.29
N VAL A 24 -18.00 -7.24 -12.14
CA VAL A 24 -19.18 -7.99 -11.66
C VAL A 24 -20.35 -7.06 -11.36
N GLU A 25 -20.12 -5.95 -10.67
CA GLU A 25 -21.16 -4.95 -10.36
C GLU A 25 -21.77 -4.36 -11.64
N PHE A 26 -20.95 -3.96 -12.62
CA PHE A 26 -21.46 -3.46 -13.89
C PHE A 26 -22.24 -4.53 -14.67
N ALA A 27 -21.80 -5.79 -14.64
CA ALA A 27 -22.53 -6.89 -15.28
C ALA A 27 -23.93 -7.07 -14.66
N ILE A 28 -24.04 -6.98 -13.33
CA ILE A 28 -25.32 -7.05 -12.62
C ILE A 28 -26.22 -5.87 -13.02
N VAL A 29 -25.69 -4.66 -13.04
CA VAL A 29 -26.43 -3.45 -13.44
C VAL A 29 -26.96 -3.58 -14.86
N ILE A 30 -26.14 -4.04 -15.80
CA ILE A 30 -26.55 -4.26 -17.20
C ILE A 30 -27.65 -5.33 -17.28
N ALA A 31 -27.52 -6.43 -16.53
CA ALA A 31 -28.52 -7.49 -16.51
C ALA A 31 -29.88 -6.97 -15.99
N ILE A 32 -29.89 -6.18 -14.92
CA ILE A 32 -31.11 -5.57 -14.38
C ILE A 32 -31.74 -4.62 -15.42
N PHE A 33 -30.94 -3.78 -16.06
CA PHE A 33 -31.43 -2.85 -17.09
C PHE A 33 -32.04 -3.59 -18.28
N VAL A 34 -31.36 -4.59 -18.81
CA VAL A 34 -31.82 -5.40 -19.95
C VAL A 34 -33.10 -6.14 -19.60
N THR A 35 -33.18 -6.75 -18.43
CA THR A 35 -34.39 -7.42 -17.95
C THR A 35 -35.57 -6.47 -17.88
N GLY A 36 -35.40 -5.27 -17.33
CA GLY A 36 -36.42 -4.23 -17.26
C GLY A 36 -36.91 -3.79 -18.63
N TYR A 37 -35.97 -3.62 -19.56
CA TYR A 37 -36.31 -3.23 -20.94
C TYR A 37 -37.09 -4.32 -21.67
N ILE A 38 -36.71 -5.59 -21.53
CA ILE A 38 -37.41 -6.72 -22.19
C ILE A 38 -38.84 -6.88 -21.65
N GLN A 39 -39.03 -6.71 -20.32
CA GLN A 39 -40.34 -6.91 -19.68
C GLN A 39 -41.33 -5.81 -19.99
N THR A 40 -40.88 -4.56 -20.12
CA THR A 40 -41.78 -3.40 -20.25
C THR A 40 -41.81 -2.79 -21.64
N GLY A 41 -40.86 -3.15 -22.53
CA GLY A 41 -40.68 -2.51 -23.83
C GLY A 41 -40.32 -1.03 -23.77
N SER A 42 -40.07 -0.50 -22.55
CA SER A 42 -39.78 0.92 -22.29
C SER A 42 -38.56 1.08 -21.44
N ARG A 43 -37.81 2.16 -21.67
CA ARG A 43 -36.67 2.57 -20.80
C ARG A 43 -37.12 3.21 -19.50
N LEU A 44 -38.39 3.64 -19.43
CA LEU A 44 -38.96 4.31 -18.24
C LEU A 44 -39.67 3.28 -17.36
N ASN A 45 -38.90 2.45 -16.65
CA ASN A 45 -39.41 1.45 -15.75
C ASN A 45 -38.64 1.47 -14.41
N LEU A 46 -39.22 0.83 -13.38
CA LEU A 46 -38.63 0.78 -12.04
C LEU A 46 -37.25 0.12 -12.04
N LEU A 47 -37.03 -0.92 -12.86
CA LEU A 47 -35.74 -1.62 -12.95
C LEU A 47 -34.64 -0.73 -13.53
N THR A 48 -34.98 0.21 -14.41
CA THR A 48 -34.03 1.23 -14.88
C THR A 48 -33.58 2.14 -13.74
N VAL A 49 -34.47 2.57 -12.85
CA VAL A 49 -34.10 3.36 -11.67
C VAL A 49 -33.18 2.55 -10.75
N VAL A 50 -33.49 1.28 -10.49
CA VAL A 50 -32.64 0.39 -9.70
C VAL A 50 -31.27 0.22 -10.33
N ALA A 51 -31.19 0.04 -11.65
CA ALA A 51 -29.92 -0.06 -12.38
C ALA A 51 -29.08 1.21 -12.24
N VAL A 52 -29.69 2.40 -12.36
CA VAL A 52 -28.98 3.68 -12.18
C VAL A 52 -28.40 3.83 -10.78
N VAL A 53 -29.17 3.47 -9.74
CA VAL A 53 -28.67 3.47 -8.35
C VAL A 53 -27.56 2.44 -8.16
N GLY A 54 -27.67 1.28 -8.79
CA GLY A 54 -26.64 0.22 -8.77
C GLY A 54 -25.32 0.62 -9.45
N CYS A 55 -25.29 1.65 -10.30
CA CYS A 55 -24.06 2.20 -10.86
C CYS A 55 -23.15 2.86 -9.81
N LEU A 56 -23.69 3.32 -8.68
CA LEU A 56 -22.90 4.03 -7.66
C LEU A 56 -21.84 3.16 -7.01
N PRO A 57 -22.14 1.94 -6.49
CA PRO A 57 -21.10 1.06 -5.94
C PRO A 57 -20.11 0.59 -7.03
N ALA A 58 -20.57 0.33 -8.24
CA ALA A 58 -19.71 -0.02 -9.37
C ALA A 58 -18.71 1.10 -9.70
N ALA A 59 -19.17 2.34 -9.77
CA ALA A 59 -18.34 3.52 -9.99
C ALA A 59 -17.30 3.70 -8.87
N LYS A 60 -17.68 3.49 -7.60
CA LYS A 60 -16.74 3.55 -6.47
C LYS A 60 -15.60 2.55 -6.64
N MET A 61 -15.90 1.28 -6.96
CA MET A 61 -14.86 0.26 -7.18
C MET A 61 -13.96 0.61 -8.36
N LEU A 62 -14.51 1.18 -9.42
CA LEU A 62 -13.76 1.63 -10.58
C LEU A 62 -12.81 2.79 -10.23
N VAL A 63 -13.27 3.76 -9.46
CA VAL A 63 -12.44 4.88 -9.00
C VAL A 63 -11.30 4.38 -8.11
N GLU A 64 -11.55 3.46 -7.19
CA GLU A 64 -10.51 2.84 -6.37
C GLU A 64 -9.47 2.09 -7.20
N PHE A 65 -9.91 1.37 -8.24
CA PHE A 65 -8.99 0.73 -9.19
C PHE A 65 -8.14 1.76 -9.93
N ILE A 66 -8.74 2.81 -10.50
CA ILE A 66 -8.03 3.88 -11.24
C ILE A 66 -7.02 4.58 -10.34
N THR A 67 -7.40 4.87 -9.10
CA THR A 67 -6.51 5.52 -8.12
C THR A 67 -5.29 4.67 -7.80
N MET A 68 -5.44 3.34 -7.77
CA MET A 68 -4.34 2.41 -7.51
C MET A 68 -3.57 1.98 -8.78
N ALA A 69 -4.12 2.23 -9.97
CA ALA A 69 -3.55 1.78 -11.25
C ALA A 69 -2.07 2.17 -11.45
N PRO A 70 -1.62 3.41 -11.15
CA PRO A 70 -0.25 3.83 -11.39
C PRO A 70 0.79 3.17 -10.45
N TYR A 71 0.37 2.61 -9.30
CA TYR A 71 1.30 2.06 -8.33
C TYR A 71 1.61 0.59 -8.63
N LYS A 72 2.85 0.19 -8.46
CA LYS A 72 3.32 -1.17 -8.70
C LYS A 72 3.70 -1.81 -7.36
N SER A 73 3.60 -3.13 -7.29
CA SER A 73 4.18 -3.90 -6.20
C SER A 73 5.68 -4.04 -6.40
N ILE A 74 6.41 -4.24 -5.30
CA ILE A 74 7.84 -4.54 -5.34
C ILE A 74 8.13 -5.74 -6.27
N GLU A 75 9.24 -5.68 -6.98
CA GLU A 75 9.69 -6.79 -7.83
C GLU A 75 10.06 -7.99 -6.96
N GLU A 76 9.64 -9.17 -7.38
CA GLU A 76 9.86 -10.42 -6.64
C GLU A 76 11.34 -10.68 -6.34
N ALA A 77 12.23 -10.38 -7.30
CA ALA A 77 13.67 -10.51 -7.11
C ALA A 77 14.21 -9.62 -5.98
N LYS A 78 13.79 -8.36 -5.95
CA LYS A 78 14.17 -7.40 -4.89
C LYS A 78 13.60 -7.79 -3.53
N TYR A 79 12.39 -8.32 -3.51
CA TYR A 79 11.78 -8.84 -2.29
C TYR A 79 12.59 -10.00 -1.72
N GLN A 80 12.89 -11.02 -2.54
CA GLN A 80 13.65 -12.20 -2.11
C GLN A 80 15.06 -11.82 -1.63
N GLU A 81 15.75 -10.94 -2.37
CA GLU A 81 17.07 -10.45 -1.98
C GLU A 81 17.05 -9.71 -0.62
N LEU A 82 16.03 -8.89 -0.39
CA LEU A 82 15.88 -8.19 0.90
C LEU A 82 15.55 -9.16 2.04
N GLU A 83 14.75 -10.20 1.78
CA GLU A 83 14.46 -11.24 2.78
C GLU A 83 15.71 -12.04 3.16
N GLU A 84 16.57 -12.33 2.17
CA GLU A 84 17.81 -13.07 2.37
C GLU A 84 18.87 -12.24 3.12
N LYS A 85 19.09 -10.98 2.69
CA LYS A 85 20.15 -10.13 3.25
C LYS A 85 19.82 -9.48 4.58
N ALA A 86 18.53 -9.33 4.90
CA ALA A 86 18.11 -8.67 6.13
C ALA A 86 17.02 -9.46 6.91
N PRO A 87 17.24 -10.75 7.26
CA PRO A 87 16.21 -11.60 7.85
C PRO A 87 15.74 -11.16 9.24
N LEU A 88 16.56 -10.44 10.00
CA LEU A 88 16.25 -10.05 11.37
C LEU A 88 15.39 -8.78 11.46
N LEU A 89 15.33 -7.99 10.39
CA LEU A 89 14.62 -6.71 10.39
C LEU A 89 13.11 -6.88 10.24
N LEU A 90 12.34 -6.03 10.88
CA LEU A 90 10.91 -5.91 10.61
C LEU A 90 10.69 -5.15 9.31
N LYS A 91 10.00 -5.78 8.38
CA LYS A 91 9.76 -5.28 7.04
C LYS A 91 8.29 -5.02 6.79
N ALA A 92 8.00 -4.09 5.91
CA ALA A 92 6.69 -3.88 5.33
C ALA A 92 6.85 -3.50 3.85
N TYR A 93 5.95 -3.99 3.02
CA TYR A 93 6.02 -3.87 1.56
C TYR A 93 4.76 -3.21 1.01
N ASP A 94 4.84 -2.74 -0.23
CA ASP A 94 3.71 -2.28 -1.04
C ASP A 94 2.84 -1.25 -0.32
N MET A 95 3.45 -0.20 0.20
CA MET A 95 2.75 0.85 0.91
C MET A 95 2.50 2.06 0.02
N ILE A 96 1.35 2.67 0.19
CA ILE A 96 0.99 3.93 -0.47
C ILE A 96 0.70 4.93 0.64
N ILE A 97 1.68 5.77 0.96
CA ILE A 97 1.57 6.77 2.02
C ILE A 97 0.91 8.02 1.46
N THR A 98 -0.15 8.47 2.11
CA THR A 98 -0.90 9.65 1.71
C THR A 98 -0.61 10.78 2.68
N SER A 99 0.00 11.85 2.19
CA SER A 99 0.08 13.13 2.88
C SER A 99 -1.05 14.04 2.40
N SER A 100 -1.32 15.13 3.13
CA SER A 100 -2.35 16.12 2.76
C SER A 100 -2.17 16.72 1.35
N GLN A 101 -0.98 16.63 0.78
CA GLN A 101 -0.65 17.23 -0.52
C GLN A 101 -0.29 16.23 -1.62
N LYS A 102 0.22 15.05 -1.27
CA LYS A 102 0.76 14.09 -2.24
C LYS A 102 0.55 12.64 -1.81
N VAL A 103 0.36 11.78 -2.79
CA VAL A 103 0.39 10.33 -2.63
C VAL A 103 1.79 9.84 -2.98
N MET A 104 2.42 9.16 -2.04
CA MET A 104 3.83 8.75 -2.12
C MET A 104 3.92 7.22 -1.98
N PRO A 105 4.13 6.49 -3.08
CA PRO A 105 4.34 5.05 -3.02
C PRO A 105 5.69 4.73 -2.40
N LEU A 106 5.72 3.65 -1.61
CA LEU A 106 6.88 3.15 -0.91
C LEU A 106 6.90 1.61 -1.03
N ASP A 107 7.86 1.10 -1.78
CA ASP A 107 7.88 -0.31 -2.18
C ASP A 107 8.30 -1.23 -1.03
N ALA A 108 9.26 -0.78 -0.22
CA ALA A 108 9.71 -1.51 0.97
C ALA A 108 10.12 -0.55 2.09
N VAL A 109 9.88 -0.98 3.32
CA VAL A 109 10.39 -0.31 4.54
C VAL A 109 10.99 -1.36 5.46
N VAL A 110 12.13 -1.04 6.05
CA VAL A 110 12.77 -1.80 7.11
C VAL A 110 12.87 -0.96 8.37
N VAL A 111 12.63 -1.60 9.51
CA VAL A 111 12.66 -0.97 10.83
C VAL A 111 13.61 -1.74 11.73
N SER A 112 14.55 -1.03 12.36
CA SER A 112 15.42 -1.58 13.38
C SER A 112 15.74 -0.50 14.41
N GLY A 113 15.48 -0.77 15.69
CA GLY A 113 15.73 0.14 16.78
C GLY A 113 15.15 1.54 16.60
N HIS A 114 16.01 2.51 16.34
CA HIS A 114 15.64 3.91 16.10
C HIS A 114 15.74 4.34 14.63
N ILE A 115 15.93 3.39 13.72
CA ILE A 115 16.16 3.67 12.31
C ILE A 115 15.03 3.07 11.48
N VAL A 116 14.51 3.88 10.57
CA VAL A 116 13.56 3.46 9.52
C VAL A 116 14.18 3.78 8.18
N CYS A 117 14.35 2.79 7.34
CA CYS A 117 14.81 2.96 5.96
C CYS A 117 13.72 2.49 5.00
N GLY A 118 13.48 3.27 3.95
CA GLY A 118 12.50 2.94 2.92
C GLY A 118 13.10 3.00 1.53
N TYR A 119 12.51 2.21 0.62
CA TYR A 119 12.82 2.19 -0.79
C TYR A 119 11.59 2.61 -1.59
N ALA A 120 11.74 3.60 -2.45
CA ALA A 120 10.71 4.11 -3.34
C ALA A 120 11.23 4.08 -4.78
N SER A 121 10.74 3.14 -5.59
CA SER A 121 11.14 3.01 -7.00
C SER A 121 10.60 4.13 -7.89
N ASN A 122 9.54 4.80 -7.46
CA ASN A 122 8.91 5.86 -8.23
C ASN A 122 9.71 7.16 -8.13
N PRO A 123 10.34 7.65 -9.23
CA PRO A 123 11.16 8.87 -9.21
C PRO A 123 10.36 10.14 -8.91
N LYS A 124 9.02 10.09 -8.96
CA LYS A 124 8.15 11.21 -8.60
C LYS A 124 7.93 11.33 -7.09
N THR A 125 8.33 10.33 -6.31
CA THR A 125 8.28 10.38 -4.85
C THR A 125 9.39 11.28 -4.33
N ASP A 126 9.04 12.30 -3.55
CA ASP A 126 10.03 13.16 -2.90
C ASP A 126 10.55 12.44 -1.63
N GLU A 127 11.81 11.97 -1.68
CA GLU A 127 12.46 11.26 -0.57
C GLU A 127 12.44 12.08 0.73
N ALA A 128 12.77 13.38 0.63
CA ALA A 128 12.89 14.24 1.79
C ALA A 128 11.50 14.56 2.39
N ALA A 129 10.50 14.79 1.56
CA ALA A 129 9.13 15.03 2.01
C ALA A 129 8.54 13.77 2.66
N LEU A 130 8.74 12.60 2.06
CA LEU A 130 8.27 11.32 2.60
C LEU A 130 8.95 10.97 3.92
N ALA A 131 10.28 11.13 3.99
CA ALA A 131 11.03 10.89 5.23
C ALA A 131 10.57 11.81 6.36
N ARG A 132 10.34 13.09 6.05
CA ARG A 132 9.84 14.09 7.00
C ARG A 132 8.43 13.72 7.48
N HIS A 133 7.53 13.40 6.58
CA HIS A 133 6.16 13.01 6.91
C HIS A 133 6.10 11.78 7.84
N ILE A 134 6.87 10.72 7.54
CA ILE A 134 6.97 9.54 8.40
C ILE A 134 7.55 9.92 9.77
N LYS A 135 8.60 10.76 9.80
CA LYS A 135 9.24 11.20 11.04
C LYS A 135 8.28 12.02 11.92
N ASP A 136 7.49 12.92 11.33
CA ASP A 136 6.52 13.74 12.05
C ASP A 136 5.43 12.86 12.67
N ILE A 137 4.89 11.91 11.92
CA ILE A 137 3.90 10.97 12.45
C ILE A 137 4.48 10.10 13.57
N LEU A 138 5.72 9.64 13.45
CA LEU A 138 6.37 8.90 14.51
C LEU A 138 6.55 9.75 15.75
N LYS A 139 6.91 11.03 15.59
CA LYS A 139 7.03 12.01 16.68
C LYS A 139 5.68 12.24 17.37
N ASP A 140 4.60 12.41 16.62
CA ASP A 140 3.25 12.57 17.16
C ASP A 140 2.78 11.34 17.98
N ASN A 141 3.36 10.18 17.68
CA ASN A 141 3.16 8.94 18.44
C ASN A 141 4.21 8.70 19.54
N HIS A 142 4.94 9.75 19.99
CA HIS A 142 5.94 9.71 21.06
C HIS A 142 7.24 8.93 20.71
N TYR A 143 7.61 8.87 19.41
CA TYR A 143 8.87 8.32 18.94
C TYR A 143 9.80 9.44 18.42
N ASP A 144 10.26 10.33 19.32
CA ASP A 144 10.97 11.55 18.94
C ASP A 144 12.37 11.32 18.36
N LYS A 145 13.04 10.23 18.76
CA LYS A 145 14.44 9.95 18.37
C LYS A 145 14.53 8.97 17.21
N MET A 146 13.70 9.16 16.17
CA MET A 146 13.73 8.31 14.99
C MET A 146 14.52 8.95 13.87
N THR A 147 15.36 8.14 13.22
CA THR A 147 16.03 8.50 11.97
C THR A 147 15.28 7.83 10.83
N VAL A 148 14.73 8.62 9.92
CA VAL A 148 14.01 8.11 8.74
C VAL A 148 14.80 8.52 7.51
N LYS A 149 15.10 7.55 6.64
CA LYS A 149 15.78 7.78 5.36
C LYS A 149 15.10 6.98 4.25
N ILE A 150 14.82 7.65 3.14
CA ILE A 150 14.22 7.05 1.95
C ILE A 150 15.27 7.05 0.85
N PHE A 151 15.23 6.03 0.00
CA PHE A 151 16.16 5.84 -1.11
C PHE A 151 15.40 5.55 -2.40
N HIS A 152 15.83 6.14 -3.50
CA HIS A 152 15.42 5.74 -4.85
C HIS A 152 16.34 4.65 -5.42
N ASP A 153 17.60 4.64 -5.00
CA ASP A 153 18.54 3.59 -5.38
C ASP A 153 18.36 2.35 -4.48
N TYR A 154 17.97 1.25 -5.12
CA TYR A 154 17.78 -0.03 -4.45
C TYR A 154 19.07 -0.57 -3.83
N THR A 155 20.21 -0.41 -4.51
CA THR A 155 21.51 -0.90 -4.02
C THR A 155 21.92 -0.19 -2.73
N ALA A 156 21.76 1.13 -2.68
CA ALA A 156 22.04 1.92 -1.49
C ALA A 156 21.08 1.56 -0.33
N PHE A 157 19.80 1.34 -0.63
CA PHE A 157 18.82 0.87 0.35
C PHE A 157 19.20 -0.50 0.91
N LEU A 158 19.52 -1.46 0.03
CA LEU A 158 19.86 -2.82 0.42
C LEU A 158 21.12 -2.88 1.27
N SER A 159 22.19 -2.16 0.89
CA SER A 159 23.43 -2.05 1.69
C SER A 159 23.15 -1.46 3.07
N ARG A 160 22.25 -0.48 3.14
CA ARG A 160 21.85 0.10 4.43
C ARG A 160 21.05 -0.90 5.28
N ALA A 161 20.12 -1.65 4.67
CA ALA A 161 19.35 -2.68 5.35
C ALA A 161 20.24 -3.80 5.88
N GLU A 162 21.23 -4.26 5.09
CA GLU A 162 22.22 -5.26 5.51
C GLU A 162 23.06 -4.76 6.70
N GLY A 163 23.52 -3.51 6.67
CA GLY A 163 24.22 -2.91 7.80
C GLY A 163 23.36 -2.83 9.06
N MET A 164 22.07 -2.50 8.92
CA MET A 164 21.11 -2.51 10.04
C MET A 164 20.85 -3.93 10.56
N ASN A 165 20.81 -4.93 9.68
CA ASN A 165 20.63 -6.32 10.06
C ASN A 165 21.82 -6.83 10.89
N ASN A 166 23.05 -6.45 10.51
CA ASN A 166 24.27 -6.81 11.24
C ASN A 166 24.30 -6.15 12.63
N MET A 167 23.82 -4.91 12.75
CA MET A 167 23.67 -4.26 14.07
C MET A 167 22.58 -4.94 14.91
N ALA A 168 21.44 -5.30 14.32
CA ALA A 168 20.35 -5.97 15.01
C ALA A 168 20.74 -7.37 15.52
N ALA A 169 21.71 -8.04 14.88
CA ALA A 169 22.27 -9.31 15.34
C ALA A 169 23.04 -9.18 16.65
N VAL A 170 23.60 -8.00 16.93
CA VAL A 170 24.40 -7.71 18.14
C VAL A 170 23.53 -7.14 19.25
N GLU A 171 22.54 -6.30 18.90
CA GLU A 171 21.60 -5.69 19.85
C GLU A 171 20.48 -6.67 20.24
N GLN A 172 20.36 -6.94 21.54
CA GLN A 172 19.40 -7.93 22.05
C GLN A 172 17.92 -7.47 21.98
N LYS A 173 17.04 -8.48 22.02
CA LYS A 173 15.58 -8.57 21.90
C LYS A 173 14.65 -7.49 22.52
N GLU A 174 15.11 -6.50 23.23
CA GLU A 174 14.25 -5.48 23.88
C GLU A 174 13.54 -4.53 22.89
N SER A 175 14.13 -4.32 21.71
CA SER A 175 13.59 -3.39 20.69
C SER A 175 12.38 -3.95 19.93
N LEU A 176 12.17 -5.25 19.89
CA LEU A 176 11.22 -5.94 19.00
C LEU A 176 9.75 -5.52 19.21
N ARG A 177 9.34 -5.25 20.46
CA ARG A 177 8.00 -4.75 20.77
C ARG A 177 7.79 -3.31 20.27
N ARG A 178 8.83 -2.49 20.39
CA ARG A 178 8.86 -1.11 19.92
C ARG A 178 8.82 -1.05 18.40
N GLU A 179 9.65 -1.82 17.74
CA GLU A 179 9.73 -1.94 16.29
C GLU A 179 8.41 -2.40 15.67
N LYS A 180 7.74 -3.40 16.27
CA LYS A 180 6.39 -3.82 15.87
C LYS A 180 5.36 -2.70 15.96
N LYS A 181 5.43 -1.85 16.99
CA LYS A 181 4.55 -0.68 17.12
C LYS A 181 4.85 0.36 16.03
N ILE A 182 6.13 0.66 15.79
CA ILE A 182 6.57 1.58 14.74
C ILE A 182 6.09 1.09 13.37
N ARG A 183 6.34 -0.20 13.04
CA ARG A 183 5.82 -0.82 11.82
C ARG A 183 4.31 -0.68 11.70
N LYS A 184 3.57 -0.91 12.78
CA LYS A 184 2.10 -0.76 12.80
C LYS A 184 1.66 0.68 12.53
N ILE A 185 2.34 1.67 13.09
CA ILE A 185 2.07 3.09 12.83
C ILE A 185 2.28 3.40 11.35
N ILE A 186 3.42 2.98 10.77
CA ILE A 186 3.72 3.17 9.35
C ILE A 186 2.67 2.48 8.46
N LEU A 187 2.22 1.28 8.81
CA LEU A 187 1.16 0.60 8.10
C LEU A 187 -0.19 1.33 8.19
N ASN A 188 -0.50 1.96 9.31
CA ASN A 188 -1.77 2.68 9.49
C ASN A 188 -1.91 3.92 8.61
N ILE A 189 -0.80 4.60 8.28
CA ILE A 189 -0.80 5.78 7.40
C ILE A 189 -0.75 5.44 5.91
N SER A 190 -0.58 4.17 5.58
CA SER A 190 -0.68 3.66 4.21
C SER A 190 -2.15 3.37 3.87
N MET A 191 -2.54 3.56 2.61
CA MET A 191 -3.86 3.15 2.09
C MET A 191 -4.03 1.64 2.01
#